data_5f9a66fa8842131a0939c2cce1d4293e
#
_entry.id   5f9a66fa8842131a0939c2cce1d4293e
#
_cell.length_a   1.000
_cell.length_b   1.000
_cell.length_c   1.000
_cell.angle_alpha   90.00
_cell.angle_beta   90.00
_cell.angle_gamma   90.00
#
_symmetry.space_group_name_H-M   'P 1'
#
loop_
_entity.id
_entity.type
_entity.pdbx_description
1 polymer ?
#
loop_
_entity_poly.entity_id
_entity_poly.type
_entity_poly.pdbx_seq_one_letter_code
_entity_poly.pdbx_strand_id
1 'polypeptide(L)'
;MKRDLKRIESMIGRVRREEIPNSYYKADSIREAIDEPLKKHKVPESERQAIIGNLFAHFDLAAVARESASALDSEKRHLLAIASALSFSPAAIVADEPTKGLDEVASAHVAKALFSYDKQVVFATHDTELITRAEYAIDRTLVVDDHQVVFDGGPHEAVAFYTNLIRAKYEAAKA
;
A
#
# COMPACT_ATOMS: atom_id res chain seq x y z
N MET A 1 -16.38 21.02 -8.63
CA MET A 1 -14.93 20.87 -8.32
C MET A 1 -14.62 20.35 -6.92
N LYS A 2 -14.88 21.06 -5.78
CA LYS A 2 -14.59 20.54 -4.43
C LYS A 2 -15.38 19.26 -4.03
N ARG A 3 -16.61 19.12 -4.53
CA ARG A 3 -17.48 17.95 -4.27
C ARG A 3 -16.99 16.71 -5.02
N ASP A 4 -16.48 16.91 -6.23
CA ASP A 4 -15.94 15.82 -7.07
C ASP A 4 -14.61 15.30 -6.53
N LEU A 5 -13.74 16.17 -6.02
CA LEU A 5 -12.50 15.79 -5.36
C LEU A 5 -12.74 14.89 -4.15
N LYS A 6 -13.68 15.24 -3.26
CA LYS A 6 -14.03 14.39 -2.11
C LYS A 6 -14.57 13.02 -2.52
N ARG A 7 -15.35 12.97 -3.62
CA ARG A 7 -15.86 11.71 -4.16
C ARG A 7 -14.75 10.87 -4.74
N ILE A 8 -13.82 11.46 -5.50
CA ILE A 8 -12.63 10.75 -6.02
C ILE A 8 -11.77 10.26 -4.87
N GLU A 9 -11.52 11.09 -3.85
CA GLU A 9 -10.75 10.71 -2.67
C GLU A 9 -11.34 9.52 -1.90
N SER A 10 -12.68 9.42 -1.84
CA SER A 10 -13.34 8.27 -1.19
C SER A 10 -13.29 6.98 -2.02
N MET A 11 -12.94 7.07 -3.31
CA MET A 11 -12.82 5.91 -4.21
C MET A 11 -11.40 5.35 -4.26
N ILE A 12 -10.43 6.02 -3.64
CA ILE A 12 -9.01 5.64 -3.69
C ILE A 12 -8.52 5.34 -2.28
N GLY A 13 -8.09 4.11 -2.05
CA GLY A 13 -7.34 3.72 -0.87
C GLY A 13 -5.92 4.27 -0.96
N ARG A 14 -5.45 4.95 0.10
CA ARG A 14 -4.08 5.48 0.14
C ARG A 14 -3.27 4.74 1.17
N VAL A 15 -2.12 4.27 0.75
CA VAL A 15 -1.13 3.59 1.58
C VAL A 15 0.18 4.34 1.49
N ARG A 16 0.80 4.65 2.60
CA ARG A 16 2.11 5.26 2.64
C ARG A 16 2.94 4.54 3.70
N ARG A 17 3.84 3.68 3.25
CA ARG A 17 4.64 2.83 4.15
C ARG A 17 3.75 2.14 5.20
N GLU A 18 4.14 2.19 6.46
CA GLU A 18 3.40 1.68 7.62
C GLU A 18 2.46 2.73 8.28
N GLU A 19 2.16 3.84 7.58
CA GLU A 19 1.32 4.90 8.16
C GLU A 19 -0.13 4.44 8.30
N ILE A 20 -0.59 4.35 9.53
CA ILE A 20 -1.98 4.09 9.90
C ILE A 20 -2.60 5.32 10.54
N PRO A 21 -3.93 5.49 10.51
CA PRO A 21 -4.59 6.63 11.15
C PRO A 21 -4.26 6.73 12.65
N ASN A 22 -4.03 7.94 13.14
CA ASN A 22 -3.72 8.18 14.57
C ASN A 22 -4.80 7.64 15.53
N SER A 23 -6.03 7.48 15.07
CA SER A 23 -7.12 6.88 15.84
C SER A 23 -6.86 5.41 16.16
N TYR A 24 -6.07 4.70 15.35
CA TYR A 24 -5.75 3.30 15.54
C TYR A 24 -4.87 3.07 16.80
N TYR A 25 -4.00 4.02 17.10
CA TYR A 25 -3.18 3.97 18.33
C TYR A 25 -3.96 4.26 19.62
N LYS A 26 -5.23 4.69 19.50
CA LYS A 26 -6.13 4.97 20.62
C LYS A 26 -7.15 3.86 20.85
N ALA A 27 -7.27 2.93 19.93
CA ALA A 27 -8.15 1.78 20.06
C ALA A 27 -7.47 0.67 20.88
N ASP A 28 -8.26 -0.11 21.60
CA ASP A 28 -7.74 -1.22 22.42
C ASP A 28 -7.20 -2.36 21.55
N SER A 29 -7.69 -2.48 20.34
CA SER A 29 -7.23 -3.49 19.38
C SER A 29 -7.30 -3.01 17.94
N ILE A 30 -6.52 -3.66 17.05
CA ILE A 30 -6.59 -3.35 15.60
C ILE A 30 -7.94 -3.71 15.00
N ARG A 31 -8.65 -4.69 15.57
CA ARG A 31 -10.01 -5.03 15.16
C ARG A 31 -10.97 -3.86 15.41
N GLU A 32 -10.93 -3.31 16.62
CA GLU A 32 -11.72 -2.13 16.98
C GLU A 32 -11.37 -0.92 16.15
N ALA A 33 -10.07 -0.72 15.89
CA ALA A 33 -9.58 0.38 15.09
C ALA A 33 -10.19 0.42 13.67
N ILE A 34 -10.40 -0.73 13.02
CA ILE A 34 -11.08 -0.83 11.73
C ILE A 34 -12.61 -0.76 11.89
N ASP A 35 -13.18 -1.37 12.93
CA ASP A 35 -14.64 -1.41 13.15
C ASP A 35 -15.24 -0.03 13.43
N GLU A 36 -14.60 0.80 14.24
CA GLU A 36 -15.10 2.11 14.64
C GLU A 36 -15.37 3.08 13.46
N PRO A 37 -14.47 3.26 12.47
CA PRO A 37 -14.77 4.05 11.28
C PRO A 37 -15.96 3.51 10.48
N LEU A 38 -16.04 2.20 10.29
CA LEU A 38 -17.15 1.55 9.58
C LEU A 38 -18.49 1.76 10.30
N LYS A 39 -18.48 1.65 11.63
CA LYS A 39 -19.65 1.92 12.48
C LYS A 39 -20.12 3.37 12.39
N LYS A 40 -19.19 4.35 12.40
CA LYS A 40 -19.51 5.78 12.20
C LYS A 40 -20.13 6.05 10.83
N HIS A 41 -19.73 5.29 9.81
CA HIS A 41 -20.37 5.34 8.48
C HIS A 41 -21.63 4.50 8.36
N LYS A 42 -22.18 3.99 9.49
CA LYS A 42 -23.42 3.22 9.56
C LYS A 42 -23.44 1.92 8.75
N VAL A 43 -22.26 1.32 8.55
CA VAL A 43 -22.15 -0.02 7.95
C VAL A 43 -22.80 -1.03 8.93
N PRO A 44 -23.71 -1.91 8.48
CA PRO A 44 -24.34 -2.92 9.33
C PRO A 44 -23.32 -3.83 10.01
N GLU A 45 -23.62 -4.30 11.24
CA GLU A 45 -22.69 -5.09 12.03
C GLU A 45 -22.21 -6.37 11.31
N SER A 46 -23.14 -7.11 10.71
CA SER A 46 -22.81 -8.32 9.95
C SER A 46 -21.86 -8.05 8.80
N GLU A 47 -22.05 -6.94 8.11
CA GLU A 47 -21.20 -6.50 7.00
C GLU A 47 -19.80 -6.08 7.51
N ARG A 48 -19.75 -5.32 8.62
CA ARG A 48 -18.47 -4.93 9.24
C ARG A 48 -17.65 -6.15 9.65
N GLN A 49 -18.30 -7.15 10.29
CA GLN A 49 -17.63 -8.37 10.71
C GLN A 49 -17.08 -9.16 9.51
N ALA A 50 -17.83 -9.20 8.39
CA ALA A 50 -17.38 -9.84 7.16
C ALA A 50 -16.19 -9.10 6.54
N ILE A 51 -16.25 -7.77 6.45
CA ILE A 51 -15.15 -6.93 5.92
C ILE A 51 -13.87 -7.16 6.74
N ILE A 52 -13.96 -7.04 8.06
CA ILE A 52 -12.81 -7.19 8.96
C ILE A 52 -12.25 -8.62 8.90
N GLY A 53 -13.13 -9.63 8.92
CA GLY A 53 -12.73 -11.01 8.83
C GLY A 53 -11.96 -11.33 7.53
N ASN A 54 -12.48 -10.87 6.40
CA ASN A 54 -11.84 -11.08 5.09
C ASN A 54 -10.49 -10.35 5.00
N LEU A 55 -10.42 -9.09 5.45
CA LEU A 55 -9.17 -8.34 5.44
C LEU A 55 -8.13 -8.99 6.35
N PHE A 56 -8.51 -9.40 7.56
CA PHE A 56 -7.57 -10.00 8.50
C PHE A 56 -7.09 -11.38 8.06
N ALA A 57 -7.93 -12.15 7.39
CA ALA A 57 -7.52 -13.41 6.78
C ALA A 57 -6.55 -13.21 5.62
N HIS A 58 -6.83 -12.24 4.73
CA HIS A 58 -6.00 -11.98 3.56
C HIS A 58 -4.62 -11.39 3.95
N PHE A 59 -4.60 -10.46 4.91
CA PHE A 59 -3.39 -9.75 5.33
C PHE A 59 -2.70 -10.39 6.55
N ASP A 60 -3.02 -11.63 6.89
CA ASP A 60 -2.40 -12.37 8.01
C ASP A 60 -2.40 -11.58 9.35
N LEU A 61 -3.51 -10.90 9.64
CA LEU A 61 -3.71 -10.10 10.85
C LEU A 61 -4.60 -10.81 11.88
N ALA A 62 -5.13 -11.99 11.56
CA ALA A 62 -6.10 -12.68 12.41
C ALA A 62 -5.54 -13.04 13.79
N ALA A 63 -4.27 -13.48 13.85
CA ALA A 63 -3.61 -13.86 15.10
C ALA A 63 -3.41 -12.67 16.04
N VAL A 64 -3.19 -11.47 15.51
CA VAL A 64 -2.92 -10.22 16.25
C VAL A 64 -4.16 -9.30 16.35
N ALA A 65 -5.34 -9.79 15.98
CA ALA A 65 -6.59 -9.01 15.90
C ALA A 65 -6.97 -8.29 17.21
N ARG A 66 -6.53 -8.83 18.36
CA ARG A 66 -6.79 -8.29 19.69
C ARG A 66 -5.66 -7.43 20.25
N GLU A 67 -4.57 -7.31 19.52
CA GLU A 67 -3.43 -6.47 19.91
C GLU A 67 -3.68 -5.01 19.55
N SER A 68 -3.04 -4.11 20.30
CA SER A 68 -3.02 -2.68 19.95
C SER A 68 -2.10 -2.45 18.75
N ALA A 69 -2.37 -1.42 17.96
CA ALA A 69 -1.53 -1.06 16.84
C ALA A 69 -0.08 -0.74 17.22
N SER A 70 0.15 -0.28 18.46
CA SER A 70 1.49 0.00 18.99
C SER A 70 2.29 -1.25 19.35
N ALA A 71 1.64 -2.40 19.54
CA ALA A 71 2.30 -3.67 19.83
C ALA A 71 2.78 -4.40 18.58
N LEU A 72 2.29 -4.01 17.39
CA LEU A 72 2.65 -4.65 16.14
C LEU A 72 4.10 -4.36 15.74
N ASP A 73 4.75 -5.35 15.13
CA ASP A 73 5.99 -5.16 14.40
C ASP A 73 5.81 -4.34 13.11
N SER A 74 6.89 -4.01 12.42
CA SER A 74 6.85 -3.19 11.20
C SER A 74 6.08 -3.86 10.07
N GLU A 75 6.26 -5.17 9.87
CA GLU A 75 5.55 -5.94 8.85
C GLU A 75 4.04 -5.88 9.06
N LYS A 76 3.57 -6.20 10.28
CA LYS A 76 2.14 -6.17 10.62
C LYS A 76 1.55 -4.76 10.53
N ARG A 77 2.33 -3.71 10.83
CA ARG A 77 1.87 -2.33 10.61
C ARG A 77 1.69 -1.99 9.12
N HIS A 78 2.58 -2.45 8.23
CA HIS A 78 2.40 -2.28 6.78
C HIS A 78 1.14 -3.00 6.29
N LEU A 79 0.94 -4.26 6.70
CA LEU A 79 -0.26 -5.03 6.36
C LEU A 79 -1.54 -4.37 6.90
N LEU A 80 -1.50 -3.83 8.13
CA LEU A 80 -2.62 -3.08 8.71
C LEU A 80 -2.91 -1.77 7.96
N ALA A 81 -1.89 -1.06 7.51
CA ALA A 81 -2.06 0.16 6.69
C ALA A 81 -2.81 -0.15 5.39
N ILE A 82 -2.45 -1.25 4.71
CA ILE A 82 -3.11 -1.70 3.50
C ILE A 82 -4.55 -2.13 3.80
N ALA A 83 -4.77 -2.96 4.83
CA ALA A 83 -6.10 -3.41 5.25
C ALA A 83 -7.01 -2.23 5.61
N SER A 84 -6.48 -1.23 6.32
CA SER A 84 -7.19 0.01 6.64
C SER A 84 -7.64 0.76 5.38
N ALA A 85 -6.75 0.93 4.41
CA ALA A 85 -7.06 1.59 3.14
C ALA A 85 -8.15 0.88 2.33
N LEU A 86 -8.25 -0.45 2.50
CA LEU A 86 -9.22 -1.30 1.80
C LEU A 86 -10.57 -1.43 2.52
N SER A 87 -10.68 -1.04 3.79
CA SER A 87 -11.87 -1.29 4.63
C SER A 87 -13.16 -0.69 4.06
N PHE A 88 -13.08 0.39 3.29
CA PHE A 88 -14.20 1.02 2.60
C PHE A 88 -14.36 0.60 1.13
N SER A 89 -13.80 -0.54 0.73
CA SER A 89 -13.88 -1.06 -0.64
C SER A 89 -13.57 -0.03 -1.73
N PRO A 90 -12.40 0.63 -1.71
CA PRO A 90 -12.04 1.60 -2.74
C PRO A 90 -11.98 0.93 -4.11
N ALA A 91 -12.09 1.72 -5.18
CA ALA A 91 -11.97 1.23 -6.56
C ALA A 91 -10.50 0.87 -6.91
N ALA A 92 -9.55 1.61 -6.33
CA ALA A 92 -8.13 1.39 -6.54
C ALA A 92 -7.32 1.75 -5.29
N ILE A 93 -6.10 1.26 -5.21
CA ILE A 93 -5.11 1.63 -4.19
C ILE A 93 -4.01 2.45 -4.85
N VAL A 94 -3.59 3.51 -4.17
CA VAL A 94 -2.35 4.24 -4.46
C VAL A 94 -1.41 4.04 -3.29
N ALA A 95 -0.26 3.42 -3.52
CA ALA A 95 0.72 3.10 -2.50
C ALA A 95 2.05 3.82 -2.75
N ASP A 96 2.57 4.50 -1.73
CA ASP A 96 3.86 5.17 -1.75
C ASP A 96 4.84 4.38 -0.87
N GLU A 97 5.85 3.78 -1.51
CA GLU A 97 6.89 2.97 -0.87
C GLU A 97 6.31 1.87 0.06
N PRO A 98 5.42 0.98 -0.43
CA PRO A 98 4.64 0.08 0.41
C PRO A 98 5.45 -0.95 1.20
N THR A 99 6.71 -1.18 0.84
CA THR A 99 7.60 -2.17 1.50
C THR A 99 8.84 -1.53 2.12
N LYS A 100 8.94 -0.20 2.11
CA LYS A 100 10.15 0.49 2.54
C LYS A 100 10.44 0.29 4.04
N GLY A 101 11.68 -0.09 4.32
CA GLY A 101 12.14 -0.29 5.70
C GLY A 101 11.92 -1.71 6.23
N LEU A 102 11.38 -2.59 5.41
CA LEU A 102 11.28 -4.02 5.69
C LEU A 102 12.53 -4.76 5.18
N ASP A 103 12.81 -5.90 5.79
CA ASP A 103 13.77 -6.86 5.22
C ASP A 103 13.18 -7.56 3.98
N GLU A 104 13.98 -8.36 3.30
CA GLU A 104 13.59 -9.02 2.05
C GLU A 104 12.37 -9.94 2.23
N VAL A 105 12.30 -10.70 3.33
CA VAL A 105 11.22 -11.66 3.59
C VAL A 105 9.91 -10.93 3.88
N ALA A 106 9.95 -9.95 4.76
CA ALA A 106 8.78 -9.13 5.10
C ALA A 106 8.31 -8.30 3.89
N SER A 107 9.25 -7.74 3.10
CA SER A 107 8.93 -7.04 1.84
C SER A 107 8.18 -7.93 0.86
N ALA A 108 8.67 -9.16 0.65
CA ALA A 108 8.03 -10.12 -0.25
C ALA A 108 6.62 -10.49 0.25
N HIS A 109 6.43 -10.67 1.56
CA HIS A 109 5.13 -11.00 2.14
C HIS A 109 4.13 -9.84 1.98
N VAL A 110 4.52 -8.61 2.32
CA VAL A 110 3.67 -7.41 2.18
C VAL A 110 3.32 -7.16 0.72
N ALA A 111 4.29 -7.26 -0.19
CA ALA A 111 4.06 -7.08 -1.62
C ALA A 111 3.10 -8.15 -2.17
N LYS A 112 3.32 -9.42 -1.83
CA LYS A 112 2.43 -10.52 -2.23
C LYS A 112 1.00 -10.28 -1.74
N ALA A 113 0.82 -9.87 -0.48
CA ALA A 113 -0.50 -9.58 0.08
C ALA A 113 -1.18 -8.40 -0.65
N LEU A 114 -0.42 -7.34 -0.98
CA LEU A 114 -0.93 -6.18 -1.71
C LEU A 114 -1.35 -6.54 -3.14
N PHE A 115 -0.49 -7.20 -3.91
CA PHE A 115 -0.72 -7.46 -5.34
C PHE A 115 -1.66 -8.65 -5.59
N SER A 116 -1.86 -9.56 -4.63
CA SER A 116 -2.83 -10.64 -4.73
C SER A 116 -4.26 -10.24 -4.34
N TYR A 117 -4.46 -9.03 -3.80
CA TYR A 117 -5.79 -8.51 -3.52
C TYR A 117 -6.46 -8.04 -4.81
N ASP A 118 -7.73 -8.40 -5.01
CA ASP A 118 -8.50 -8.09 -6.23
C ASP A 118 -8.87 -6.60 -6.33
N LYS A 119 -7.86 -5.76 -6.52
CA LYS A 119 -7.99 -4.31 -6.76
C LYS A 119 -6.87 -3.82 -7.67
N GLN A 120 -7.17 -2.77 -8.42
CA GLN A 120 -6.15 -2.06 -9.16
C GLN A 120 -5.17 -1.38 -8.18
N VAL A 121 -3.88 -1.62 -8.37
CA VAL A 121 -2.82 -1.02 -7.56
C VAL A 121 -1.97 -0.11 -8.44
N VAL A 122 -1.80 1.13 -8.00
CA VAL A 122 -0.79 2.06 -8.52
C VAL A 122 0.18 2.34 -7.39
N PHE A 123 1.46 2.12 -7.60
CA PHE A 123 2.44 2.34 -6.53
C PHE A 123 3.67 3.07 -7.03
N ALA A 124 4.35 3.76 -6.11
CA ALA A 124 5.64 4.39 -6.34
C ALA A 124 6.67 3.72 -5.44
N THR A 125 7.83 3.40 -6.01
CA THR A 125 8.93 2.80 -5.27
C THR A 125 10.28 3.06 -5.95
N HIS A 126 11.36 2.96 -5.19
CA HIS A 126 12.74 2.88 -5.70
C HIS A 126 13.26 1.43 -5.73
N ASP A 127 12.46 0.47 -5.31
CA ASP A 127 12.80 -0.95 -5.32
C ASP A 127 12.62 -1.54 -6.73
N THR A 128 13.74 -1.66 -7.45
CA THR A 128 13.77 -2.19 -8.82
C THR A 128 13.49 -3.69 -8.88
N GLU A 129 13.79 -4.44 -7.82
CA GLU A 129 13.49 -5.87 -7.74
C GLU A 129 11.99 -6.11 -7.61
N LEU A 130 11.31 -5.31 -6.78
CA LEU A 130 9.86 -5.35 -6.65
C LEU A 130 9.17 -5.14 -8.00
N ILE A 131 9.64 -4.17 -8.80
CA ILE A 131 9.06 -3.83 -10.10
C ILE A 131 9.19 -4.97 -11.11
N THR A 132 10.29 -5.73 -11.09
CA THR A 132 10.58 -6.76 -12.09
C THR A 132 10.12 -8.17 -11.71
N ARG A 133 9.55 -8.37 -10.53
CA ARG A 133 9.02 -9.68 -10.12
C ARG A 133 7.79 -10.07 -10.92
N ALA A 134 7.93 -11.10 -11.75
CA ALA A 134 6.88 -11.58 -12.66
C ALA A 134 5.59 -11.99 -11.93
N GLU A 135 5.70 -12.44 -10.67
CA GLU A 135 4.56 -12.86 -9.84
C GLU A 135 3.58 -11.74 -9.51
N TYR A 136 3.99 -10.47 -9.60
CA TYR A 136 3.14 -9.31 -9.32
C TYR A 136 2.43 -8.76 -10.56
N ALA A 137 2.71 -9.30 -11.75
CA ALA A 137 2.05 -8.98 -13.01
C ALA A 137 1.90 -7.46 -13.26
N ILE A 138 3.01 -6.71 -13.08
CA ILE A 138 3.02 -5.28 -13.30
C ILE A 138 2.95 -4.99 -14.80
N ASP A 139 1.87 -4.34 -15.25
CA ASP A 139 1.59 -4.13 -16.67
C ASP A 139 2.35 -2.93 -17.25
N ARG A 140 2.54 -1.87 -16.45
CA ARG A 140 3.07 -0.59 -16.92
C ARG A 140 3.88 0.09 -15.83
N THR A 141 5.01 0.63 -16.22
CA THR A 141 5.91 1.35 -15.33
C THR A 141 6.28 2.70 -15.92
N LEU A 142 6.17 3.75 -15.11
CA LEU A 142 6.59 5.10 -15.45
C LEU A 142 7.86 5.45 -14.67
N VAL A 143 8.84 6.04 -15.33
CA VAL A 143 9.98 6.68 -14.64
C VAL A 143 9.74 8.19 -14.61
N VAL A 144 9.74 8.74 -13.40
CA VAL A 144 9.56 10.17 -13.17
C VAL A 144 10.87 10.77 -12.72
N ASP A 145 11.31 11.83 -13.40
CA ASP A 145 12.49 12.58 -13.07
C ASP A 145 12.26 14.06 -13.33
N ASP A 146 12.79 14.91 -12.47
CA ASP A 146 12.63 16.37 -12.55
C ASP A 146 11.18 16.80 -12.87
N HIS A 147 10.21 16.24 -12.13
CA HIS A 147 8.77 16.48 -12.27
C HIS A 147 8.16 16.09 -13.63
N GLN A 148 8.85 15.28 -14.43
CA GLN A 148 8.39 14.83 -15.74
C GLN A 148 8.43 13.31 -15.83
N VAL A 149 7.50 12.75 -16.62
CA VAL A 149 7.57 11.35 -17.02
C VAL A 149 8.62 11.25 -18.14
N VAL A 150 9.75 10.63 -17.84
CA VAL A 150 10.88 10.48 -18.77
C VAL A 150 10.92 9.12 -19.46
N PHE A 151 10.15 8.17 -18.96
CA PHE A 151 9.96 6.85 -19.58
C PHE A 151 8.56 6.31 -19.24
N ASP A 152 7.98 5.57 -20.18
CA ASP A 152 6.68 4.90 -20.07
C ASP A 152 6.76 3.58 -20.86
N GLY A 153 6.62 2.43 -20.19
CA GLY A 153 6.75 1.13 -20.82
C GLY A 153 6.67 -0.05 -19.85
N GLY A 154 7.24 -1.18 -20.27
CA GLY A 154 7.27 -2.39 -19.47
C GLY A 154 8.23 -2.30 -18.27
N PRO A 155 8.03 -3.14 -17.23
CA PRO A 155 8.79 -3.07 -15.98
C PRO A 155 10.30 -3.28 -16.17
N HIS A 156 10.73 -4.26 -16.95
CA HIS A 156 12.16 -4.53 -17.18
C HIS A 156 12.87 -3.40 -17.93
N GLU A 157 12.22 -2.83 -18.95
CA GLU A 157 12.74 -1.72 -19.72
C GLU A 157 12.82 -0.44 -18.87
N ALA A 158 11.81 -0.19 -18.04
CA ALA A 158 11.79 0.92 -17.11
C ALA A 158 12.94 0.84 -16.09
N VAL A 159 13.20 -0.33 -15.53
CA VAL A 159 14.31 -0.55 -14.59
C VAL A 159 15.66 -0.35 -15.27
N ALA A 160 15.83 -0.85 -16.49
CA ALA A 160 17.06 -0.63 -17.25
C ALA A 160 17.29 0.88 -17.54
N PHE A 161 16.22 1.58 -17.95
CA PHE A 161 16.26 3.03 -18.15
C PHE A 161 16.61 3.79 -16.87
N TYR A 162 15.91 3.48 -15.76
CA TYR A 162 16.12 4.11 -14.46
C TYR A 162 17.56 3.93 -13.96
N THR A 163 18.10 2.71 -14.05
CA THR A 163 19.48 2.41 -13.65
C THR A 163 20.50 3.23 -14.41
N ASN A 164 20.33 3.38 -15.73
CA ASN A 164 21.20 4.20 -16.56
C ASN A 164 21.09 5.69 -16.24
N LEU A 165 19.85 6.17 -15.98
CA LEU A 165 19.59 7.57 -15.58
C LEU A 165 20.31 7.90 -14.27
N ILE A 166 20.18 7.05 -13.25
CA ILE A 166 20.85 7.26 -11.95
C ILE A 166 22.38 7.24 -12.09
N ARG A 167 22.92 6.33 -12.91
CA ARG A 167 24.35 6.26 -13.18
C ARG A 167 24.86 7.54 -13.82
N ALA A 168 24.18 8.03 -14.87
CA ALA A 168 24.56 9.26 -15.55
C ALA A 168 24.53 10.48 -14.62
N LYS A 169 23.51 10.60 -13.76
CA LYS A 169 23.43 11.66 -12.74
C LYS A 169 24.58 11.60 -11.73
N TYR A 170 24.92 10.39 -11.29
CA TYR A 170 26.02 10.20 -10.35
C TYR A 170 27.37 10.58 -10.97
N GLU A 171 27.61 10.25 -12.22
CA GLU A 171 28.83 10.65 -12.95
C GLU A 171 28.91 12.18 -13.17
N ALA A 172 27.79 12.79 -13.56
CA ALA A 172 27.69 14.23 -13.71
C ALA A 172 27.93 15.02 -12.41
N ALA A 173 27.51 14.47 -11.27
CA ALA A 173 27.71 15.09 -9.95
C ALA A 173 29.16 15.01 -9.44
N LYS A 174 30.03 14.20 -10.07
CA LYS A 174 31.45 14.05 -9.73
C LYS A 174 32.40 14.91 -10.60
N ALA A 175 31.86 15.40 -11.70
CA ALA A 175 32.62 16.25 -12.65
C ALA A 175 32.58 17.72 -12.24
#